data_d9c796e39ba5a82d9de6619bcd30954d
#
_entry.id   d9c796e39ba5a82d9de6619bcd30954d
#
_cell.length_a   1.000
_cell.length_b   1.000
_cell.length_c   1.000
_cell.angle_alpha   90.00
_cell.angle_beta   90.00
_cell.angle_gamma   90.00
#
_symmetry.space_group_name_H-M   'P 1'
#
loop_
_entity.id
_entity.type
_entity.pdbx_description
1 polymer ?
#
loop_
_entity_poly.entity_id
_entity_poly.type
_entity_poly.pdbx_seq_one_letter_code
_entity_poly.pdbx_strand_id
1 'polypeptide(L)'
;MKLTDNTILITGGASGIGRGLAEAFHQRGNKVIIAGRRKALLDEVIAANPGMEAIELDVANPVSIETAAKILVARYPTLNVLINNAGIMPFDNASGHIDDNTSRSIIDTNLLGPIRLTSALIEHLKSQPRATIIHNTSILAYLPLAVSAVYSASKAALHSYAMSQRFMLQGTNVTVQEIAPPWVDTDLIGKSGDPRAMPLDAFIAETMTLLESDNEELIVEAVRPVRANPGPGEHAMFNAFNADLIANPPGQA
;
A
#
# COMPACT_ATOMS: atom_id res chain seq x y z
N MET A 1 13.59 -2.11 8.50
CA MET A 1 13.89 -0.69 8.77
C MET A 1 13.92 -0.40 10.27
N LYS A 2 14.50 0.74 10.74
CA LYS A 2 14.33 1.17 12.14
C LYS A 2 12.89 1.67 12.37
N LEU A 3 12.24 1.25 13.46
CA LEU A 3 10.83 1.61 13.73
C LEU A 3 10.64 2.88 14.57
N THR A 4 11.73 3.59 14.92
CA THR A 4 11.73 4.83 15.69
C THR A 4 12.58 5.90 15.03
N ASP A 5 12.45 7.14 15.46
CA ASP A 5 13.22 8.30 14.99
C ASP A 5 13.08 8.55 13.47
N ASN A 6 11.86 8.37 12.94
CA ASN A 6 11.55 8.66 11.55
C ASN A 6 10.54 9.78 11.44
N THR A 7 10.57 10.45 10.28
CA THR A 7 9.49 11.29 9.76
C THR A 7 8.88 10.54 8.58
N ILE A 8 7.62 10.16 8.70
CA ILE A 8 6.96 9.18 7.83
C ILE A 8 5.78 9.83 7.10
N LEU A 9 5.74 9.72 5.78
CA LEU A 9 4.56 10.00 4.98
C LEU A 9 3.82 8.72 4.64
N ILE A 10 2.51 8.65 4.91
CA ILE A 10 1.66 7.50 4.58
C ILE A 10 0.48 7.95 3.73
N THR A 11 0.43 7.52 2.47
CA THR A 11 -0.71 7.77 1.60
C THR A 11 -1.87 6.83 1.93
N GLY A 12 -3.11 7.34 1.84
CA GLY A 12 -4.29 6.58 2.28
C GLY A 12 -4.32 6.34 3.79
N GLY A 13 -3.69 7.24 4.57
CA GLY A 13 -3.53 7.12 6.03
C GLY A 13 -4.79 7.40 6.86
N ALA A 14 -5.93 7.72 6.22
CA ALA A 14 -7.16 8.04 6.94
C ALA A 14 -8.05 6.81 7.25
N SER A 15 -7.76 5.63 6.71
CA SER A 15 -8.57 4.42 6.92
C SER A 15 -7.74 3.14 6.70
N GLY A 16 -8.32 1.99 7.11
CA GLY A 16 -7.77 0.66 6.84
C GLY A 16 -6.31 0.49 7.23
N ILE A 17 -5.55 -0.21 6.39
CA ILE A 17 -4.13 -0.51 6.60
C ILE A 17 -3.30 0.75 6.81
N GLY A 18 -3.55 1.79 6.01
CA GLY A 18 -2.78 3.05 6.11
C GLY A 18 -2.95 3.73 7.46
N ARG A 19 -4.17 3.78 8.00
CA ARG A 19 -4.45 4.30 9.34
C ARG A 19 -3.80 3.42 10.42
N GLY A 20 -3.96 2.10 10.33
CA GLY A 20 -3.36 1.17 11.29
C GLY A 20 -1.84 1.31 11.37
N LEU A 21 -1.15 1.41 10.21
CA LEU A 21 0.30 1.66 10.17
C LEU A 21 0.65 3.04 10.75
N ALA A 22 -0.13 4.08 10.42
CA ALA A 22 0.10 5.43 10.93
C ALA A 22 0.03 5.48 12.46
N GLU A 23 -1.01 4.89 13.06
CA GLU A 23 -1.19 4.80 14.50
C GLU A 23 -0.07 3.95 15.16
N ALA A 24 0.30 2.82 14.56
CA ALA A 24 1.37 1.97 15.07
C ALA A 24 2.75 2.63 15.05
N PHE A 25 3.08 3.41 14.04
CA PHE A 25 4.31 4.20 13.98
C PHE A 25 4.27 5.40 14.93
N HIS A 26 3.12 6.10 15.02
CA HIS A 26 2.94 7.22 15.92
C HIS A 26 3.11 6.84 17.38
N GLN A 27 2.54 5.70 17.80
CA GLN A 27 2.70 5.14 19.16
C GLN A 27 4.16 4.81 19.51
N ARG A 28 5.02 4.61 18.50
CA ARG A 28 6.47 4.40 18.66
C ARG A 28 7.28 5.69 18.66
N GLY A 29 6.61 6.85 18.70
CA GLY A 29 7.26 8.17 18.78
C GLY A 29 7.78 8.72 17.45
N ASN A 30 7.37 8.15 16.31
CA ASN A 30 7.71 8.72 15.02
C ASN A 30 6.84 9.96 14.73
N LYS A 31 7.40 10.89 13.94
CA LYS A 31 6.62 11.96 13.32
C LYS A 31 5.89 11.39 12.11
N VAL A 32 4.56 11.32 12.19
CA VAL A 32 3.74 10.74 11.14
C VAL A 32 2.90 11.80 10.44
N ILE A 33 2.96 11.81 9.11
CA ILE A 33 2.15 12.64 8.23
C ILE A 33 1.26 11.69 7.43
N ILE A 34 -0.06 11.78 7.60
CA ILE A 34 -1.01 11.03 6.79
C ILE A 34 -1.47 11.86 5.59
N ALA A 35 -1.63 11.20 4.45
CA ALA A 35 -2.09 11.86 3.23
C ALA A 35 -3.32 11.16 2.63
N GLY A 36 -4.23 11.96 2.04
CA GLY A 36 -5.42 11.44 1.38
C GLY A 36 -6.32 12.55 0.85
N ARG A 37 -7.39 12.17 0.15
CA ARG A 37 -8.34 13.11 -0.48
C ARG A 37 -9.44 13.60 0.46
N ARG A 38 -9.78 12.79 1.47
CA ARG A 38 -10.93 13.02 2.36
C ARG A 38 -10.49 13.80 3.59
N LYS A 39 -10.48 15.14 3.46
CA LYS A 39 -10.00 16.04 4.52
C LYS A 39 -10.68 15.75 5.87
N ALA A 40 -11.99 15.58 5.92
CA ALA A 40 -12.71 15.30 7.16
C ALA A 40 -12.19 14.06 7.90
N LEU A 41 -11.91 12.95 7.18
CA LEU A 41 -11.35 11.75 7.78
C LEU A 41 -9.89 11.93 8.23
N LEU A 42 -9.11 12.74 7.51
CA LEU A 42 -7.76 13.11 7.94
C LEU A 42 -7.82 13.89 9.25
N ASP A 43 -8.72 14.88 9.34
CA ASP A 43 -8.93 15.71 10.54
C ASP A 43 -9.38 14.86 11.74
N GLU A 44 -10.26 13.86 11.54
CA GLU A 44 -10.66 12.91 12.58
C GLU A 44 -9.48 12.08 13.11
N VAL A 45 -8.62 11.59 12.23
CA VAL A 45 -7.46 10.78 12.63
C VAL A 45 -6.45 11.61 13.40
N ILE A 46 -6.10 12.83 12.95
CA ILE A 46 -5.15 13.67 13.68
C ILE A 46 -5.72 14.18 15.01
N ALA A 47 -7.04 14.41 15.11
CA ALA A 47 -7.69 14.75 16.37
C ALA A 47 -7.61 13.60 17.39
N ALA A 48 -7.72 12.36 16.93
CA ALA A 48 -7.59 11.17 17.78
C ALA A 48 -6.12 10.84 18.13
N ASN A 49 -5.14 11.38 17.40
CA ASN A 49 -3.71 11.10 17.55
C ASN A 49 -2.92 12.41 17.66
N PRO A 50 -2.91 13.10 18.82
CA PRO A 50 -2.21 14.37 18.99
C PRO A 50 -0.73 14.30 18.62
N GLY A 51 -0.27 15.20 17.75
CA GLY A 51 1.10 15.21 17.22
C GLY A 51 1.25 14.55 15.85
N MET A 52 0.25 13.80 15.39
CA MET A 52 0.15 13.38 13.99
C MET A 52 -0.28 14.55 13.11
N GLU A 53 0.25 14.62 11.90
CA GLU A 53 -0.08 15.70 10.94
C GLU A 53 -0.75 15.12 9.69
N ALA A 54 -1.42 15.97 8.92
CA ALA A 54 -2.08 15.57 7.69
C ALA A 54 -1.82 16.52 6.54
N ILE A 55 -1.85 15.99 5.33
CA ILE A 55 -1.82 16.76 4.09
C ILE A 55 -2.88 16.23 3.12
N GLU A 56 -3.63 17.13 2.50
CA GLU A 56 -4.54 16.73 1.42
C GLU A 56 -3.73 16.38 0.17
N LEU A 57 -3.95 15.17 -0.36
CA LEU A 57 -3.22 14.64 -1.52
C LEU A 57 -4.12 13.70 -2.31
N ASP A 58 -4.31 13.99 -3.59
CA ASP A 58 -4.82 13.05 -4.56
C ASP A 58 -3.66 12.43 -5.35
N VAL A 59 -3.35 11.17 -5.07
CA VAL A 59 -2.25 10.44 -5.72
C VAL A 59 -2.53 10.12 -7.20
N ALA A 60 -3.78 10.24 -7.67
CA ALA A 60 -4.12 10.12 -9.07
C ALA A 60 -3.85 11.41 -9.87
N ASN A 61 -3.69 12.56 -9.19
CA ASN A 61 -3.50 13.85 -9.82
C ASN A 61 -2.04 14.32 -9.74
N PRO A 62 -1.32 14.42 -10.89
CA PRO A 62 0.08 14.85 -10.93
C PRO A 62 0.32 16.23 -10.31
N VAL A 63 -0.58 17.19 -10.50
CA VAL A 63 -0.45 18.54 -9.95
C VAL A 63 -0.58 18.53 -8.42
N SER A 64 -1.50 17.70 -7.88
CA SER A 64 -1.63 17.48 -6.45
C SER A 64 -0.34 16.89 -5.86
N ILE A 65 0.27 15.92 -6.55
CA ILE A 65 1.54 15.30 -6.14
C ILE A 65 2.67 16.32 -6.11
N GLU A 66 2.86 17.11 -7.17
CA GLU A 66 3.91 18.11 -7.24
C GLU A 66 3.76 19.16 -6.14
N THR A 67 2.54 19.63 -5.90
CA THR A 67 2.23 20.61 -4.86
C THR A 67 2.51 20.03 -3.48
N ALA A 68 2.03 18.83 -3.20
CA ALA A 68 2.25 18.16 -1.93
C ALA A 68 3.75 17.88 -1.68
N ALA A 69 4.50 17.44 -2.70
CA ALA A 69 5.92 17.15 -2.58
C ALA A 69 6.72 18.42 -2.19
N LYS A 70 6.42 19.57 -2.81
CA LYS A 70 7.07 20.86 -2.45
C LYS A 70 6.78 21.25 -0.99
N ILE A 71 5.54 21.11 -0.55
CA ILE A 71 5.14 21.39 0.84
C ILE A 71 5.84 20.43 1.81
N LEU A 72 5.86 19.14 1.49
CA LEU A 72 6.47 18.10 2.33
C LEU A 72 7.97 18.34 2.52
N VAL A 73 8.71 18.60 1.46
CA VAL A 73 10.16 18.84 1.53
C VAL A 73 10.46 20.11 2.33
N ALA A 74 9.68 21.19 2.14
CA ALA A 74 9.88 22.44 2.85
C ALA A 74 9.51 22.35 4.34
N ARG A 75 8.41 21.67 4.67
CA ARG A 75 7.87 21.61 6.03
C ARG A 75 8.49 20.49 6.87
N TYR A 76 8.92 19.41 6.21
CA TYR A 76 9.47 18.23 6.87
C TYR A 76 10.83 17.85 6.30
N PRO A 77 11.87 18.64 6.56
CA PRO A 77 13.21 18.40 6.01
C PRO A 77 13.84 17.08 6.44
N THR A 78 13.30 16.45 7.50
CA THR A 78 13.71 15.13 7.99
C THR A 78 12.85 13.98 7.47
N LEU A 79 11.95 14.21 6.50
CA LEU A 79 11.13 13.16 5.89
C LEU A 79 12.03 12.08 5.28
N ASN A 80 12.01 10.88 5.86
CA ASN A 80 12.90 9.79 5.48
C ASN A 80 12.18 8.47 5.22
N VAL A 81 10.84 8.41 5.41
CA VAL A 81 10.06 7.20 5.08
C VAL A 81 8.83 7.60 4.26
N LEU A 82 8.66 6.94 3.12
CA LEU A 82 7.49 7.04 2.25
C LEU A 82 6.77 5.71 2.20
N ILE A 83 5.51 5.66 2.64
CA ILE A 83 4.64 4.49 2.51
C ILE A 83 3.56 4.78 1.47
N ASN A 84 3.72 4.20 0.29
CA ASN A 84 2.76 4.22 -0.81
C ASN A 84 1.68 3.17 -0.54
N ASN A 85 0.64 3.56 0.21
CA ASN A 85 -0.44 2.66 0.62
C ASN A 85 -1.79 3.00 -0.06
N ALA A 86 -2.02 4.22 -0.50
CA ALA A 86 -3.28 4.58 -1.15
C ALA A 86 -3.62 3.64 -2.31
N GLY A 87 -4.87 3.19 -2.36
CA GLY A 87 -5.36 2.30 -3.40
C GLY A 87 -6.88 2.24 -3.45
N ILE A 88 -7.39 1.80 -4.58
CA ILE A 88 -8.82 1.51 -4.82
C ILE A 88 -8.94 0.14 -5.46
N MET A 89 -10.03 -0.58 -5.19
CA MET A 89 -10.29 -1.92 -5.68
C MET A 89 -11.76 -2.10 -6.10
N PRO A 90 -12.23 -1.42 -7.14
CA PRO A 90 -13.52 -1.75 -7.72
C PRO A 90 -13.47 -3.13 -8.38
N PHE A 91 -14.62 -3.83 -8.35
CA PHE A 91 -14.79 -5.08 -9.09
C PHE A 91 -14.95 -4.80 -10.58
N ASP A 92 -14.47 -5.73 -11.41
CA ASP A 92 -14.57 -5.69 -12.86
C ASP A 92 -14.93 -7.09 -13.42
N ASN A 93 -15.18 -7.15 -14.73
CA ASN A 93 -15.46 -8.40 -15.41
C ASN A 93 -14.66 -8.48 -16.72
N ALA A 94 -13.52 -9.15 -16.67
CA ALA A 94 -12.62 -9.30 -17.82
C ALA A 94 -13.21 -10.17 -18.96
N SER A 95 -14.35 -10.85 -18.76
CA SER A 95 -15.07 -11.58 -19.81
C SER A 95 -16.03 -10.68 -20.62
N GLY A 96 -16.19 -9.41 -20.25
CA GLY A 96 -17.13 -8.47 -20.85
C GLY A 96 -16.54 -7.06 -21.01
N HIS A 97 -17.41 -6.08 -21.06
CA HIS A 97 -17.00 -4.68 -21.12
C HIS A 97 -16.50 -4.20 -19.76
N ILE A 98 -15.29 -3.65 -19.74
CA ILE A 98 -14.75 -2.94 -18.57
C ILE A 98 -14.79 -1.44 -18.88
N ASP A 99 -15.36 -0.64 -17.96
CA ASP A 99 -15.37 0.81 -18.09
C ASP A 99 -13.95 1.38 -18.07
N ASP A 100 -13.59 2.15 -19.12
CA ASP A 100 -12.25 2.73 -19.28
C ASP A 100 -11.93 3.74 -18.16
N ASN A 101 -12.90 4.51 -17.67
CA ASN A 101 -12.66 5.46 -16.57
C ASN A 101 -12.33 4.73 -15.27
N THR A 102 -12.99 3.62 -14.98
CA THR A 102 -12.69 2.75 -13.84
C THR A 102 -11.28 2.19 -13.97
N SER A 103 -10.92 1.65 -15.13
CA SER A 103 -9.59 1.10 -15.40
C SER A 103 -8.49 2.16 -15.23
N ARG A 104 -8.68 3.35 -15.81
CA ARG A 104 -7.75 4.48 -15.64
C ARG A 104 -7.61 4.89 -14.19
N SER A 105 -8.73 5.00 -13.46
CA SER A 105 -8.73 5.39 -12.06
C SER A 105 -7.93 4.41 -11.19
N ILE A 106 -8.04 3.09 -11.46
CA ILE A 106 -7.24 2.06 -10.79
C ILE A 106 -5.75 2.24 -11.10
N ILE A 107 -5.40 2.37 -12.36
CA ILE A 107 -3.99 2.50 -12.79
C ILE A 107 -3.39 3.82 -12.28
N ASP A 108 -4.09 4.93 -12.39
CA ASP A 108 -3.61 6.23 -11.89
C ASP A 108 -3.40 6.20 -10.37
N THR A 109 -4.30 5.59 -9.61
CA THR A 109 -4.20 5.54 -8.15
C THR A 109 -3.18 4.50 -7.68
N ASN A 110 -3.27 3.25 -8.17
CA ASN A 110 -2.54 2.12 -7.59
C ASN A 110 -1.12 1.96 -8.14
N LEU A 111 -0.85 2.47 -9.33
CA LEU A 111 0.44 2.31 -10.02
C LEU A 111 1.13 3.66 -10.25
N LEU A 112 0.52 4.54 -11.04
CA LEU A 112 1.14 5.80 -11.42
C LEU A 112 1.28 6.76 -10.23
N GLY A 113 0.35 6.73 -9.28
CA GLY A 113 0.41 7.51 -8.04
C GLY A 113 1.68 7.22 -7.23
N PRO A 114 1.94 5.97 -6.83
CA PRO A 114 3.19 5.56 -6.17
C PRO A 114 4.44 5.92 -6.96
N ILE A 115 4.46 5.69 -8.28
CA ILE A 115 5.60 6.03 -9.14
C ILE A 115 5.86 7.53 -9.14
N ARG A 116 4.83 8.34 -9.38
CA ARG A 116 4.93 9.81 -9.46
C ARG A 116 5.34 10.42 -8.11
N LEU A 117 4.70 10.00 -7.02
CA LEU A 117 5.01 10.54 -5.69
C LEU A 117 6.44 10.17 -5.25
N THR A 118 6.84 8.93 -5.49
CA THR A 118 8.21 8.50 -5.23
C THR A 118 9.22 9.30 -6.06
N SER A 119 8.95 9.48 -7.35
CA SER A 119 9.79 10.30 -8.24
C SER A 119 9.91 11.75 -7.76
N ALA A 120 8.82 12.34 -7.27
CA ALA A 120 8.82 13.71 -6.78
C ALA A 120 9.61 13.88 -5.45
N LEU A 121 9.76 12.80 -4.65
CA LEU A 121 10.44 12.83 -3.36
C LEU A 121 11.84 12.17 -3.38
N ILE A 122 12.24 11.51 -4.46
CA ILE A 122 13.41 10.62 -4.46
C ILE A 122 14.72 11.35 -4.13
N GLU A 123 14.93 12.54 -4.67
CA GLU A 123 16.16 13.32 -4.39
C GLU A 123 16.21 13.81 -2.94
N HIS A 124 15.05 14.16 -2.36
CA HIS A 124 14.96 14.47 -0.94
C HIS A 124 15.26 13.22 -0.08
N LEU A 125 14.71 12.06 -0.43
CA LEU A 125 14.98 10.80 0.30
C LEU A 125 16.45 10.41 0.19
N LYS A 126 17.08 10.58 -0.97
CA LYS A 126 18.52 10.34 -1.14
C LYS A 126 19.38 11.29 -0.31
N SER A 127 18.91 12.50 0.00
CA SER A 127 19.65 13.46 0.83
C SER A 127 19.61 13.15 2.34
N GLN A 128 18.76 12.24 2.78
CA GLN A 128 18.64 11.83 4.18
C GLN A 128 19.78 10.88 4.56
N PRO A 129 20.22 10.81 5.82
CA PRO A 129 21.24 9.83 6.26
C PRO A 129 20.82 8.37 6.00
N ARG A 130 19.53 8.09 6.03
CA ARG A 130 18.88 6.83 5.66
C ARG A 130 17.45 7.13 5.23
N ALA A 131 16.95 6.39 4.27
CA ALA A 131 15.55 6.49 3.87
C ALA A 131 14.96 5.13 3.52
N THR A 132 13.63 5.02 3.62
CA THR A 132 12.90 3.80 3.24
C THR A 132 11.68 4.18 2.40
N ILE A 133 11.50 3.47 1.30
CA ILE A 133 10.29 3.50 0.49
C ILE A 133 9.58 2.16 0.68
N ILE A 134 8.30 2.21 1.02
CA ILE A 134 7.46 1.02 1.17
C ILE A 134 6.32 1.09 0.17
N HIS A 135 6.20 0.07 -0.69
CA HIS A 135 5.07 -0.10 -1.58
C HIS A 135 4.08 -1.11 -0.99
N ASN A 136 2.83 -0.70 -0.80
CA ASN A 136 1.76 -1.59 -0.39
C ASN A 136 1.13 -2.22 -1.65
N THR A 137 1.61 -3.42 -2.01
CA THR A 137 1.11 -4.20 -3.13
C THR A 137 -0.11 -5.03 -2.72
N SER A 138 -0.11 -6.33 -2.90
CA SER A 138 -1.18 -7.26 -2.50
C SER A 138 -0.75 -8.71 -2.75
N ILE A 139 -1.35 -9.68 -2.04
CA ILE A 139 -1.36 -11.08 -2.44
C ILE A 139 -1.82 -11.25 -3.90
N LEU A 140 -2.71 -10.34 -4.38
CA LEU A 140 -3.23 -10.37 -5.75
C LEU A 140 -2.21 -9.93 -6.81
N ALA A 141 -1.01 -9.51 -6.40
CA ALA A 141 0.13 -9.37 -7.30
C ALA A 141 0.70 -10.73 -7.72
N TYR A 142 0.50 -11.76 -6.91
CA TYR A 142 1.00 -13.13 -7.12
C TYR A 142 -0.11 -14.11 -7.54
N LEU A 143 -1.34 -13.89 -7.06
CA LEU A 143 -2.51 -14.70 -7.34
C LEU A 143 -3.67 -13.79 -7.74
N PRO A 144 -3.88 -13.53 -9.04
CA PRO A 144 -4.91 -12.59 -9.50
C PRO A 144 -6.32 -13.02 -9.10
N LEU A 145 -7.15 -12.06 -8.72
CA LEU A 145 -8.58 -12.24 -8.48
C LEU A 145 -9.34 -11.93 -9.77
N ALA A 146 -10.02 -12.92 -10.35
CA ALA A 146 -10.66 -12.80 -11.65
C ALA A 146 -11.76 -11.74 -11.73
N VAL A 147 -12.47 -11.48 -10.62
CA VAL A 147 -13.52 -10.44 -10.54
C VAL A 147 -12.96 -9.04 -10.19
N SER A 148 -11.64 -8.89 -10.19
CA SER A 148 -10.92 -7.63 -9.98
C SER A 148 -9.60 -7.66 -10.74
N ALA A 149 -9.70 -7.92 -12.05
CA ALA A 149 -8.56 -8.20 -12.91
C ALA A 149 -7.64 -6.98 -13.08
N VAL A 150 -8.20 -5.78 -13.28
CA VAL A 150 -7.44 -4.54 -13.44
C VAL A 150 -6.71 -4.17 -12.15
N TYR A 151 -7.35 -4.37 -10.99
CA TYR A 151 -6.67 -4.19 -9.71
C TYR A 151 -5.49 -5.15 -9.56
N SER A 152 -5.70 -6.44 -9.78
CA SER A 152 -4.65 -7.47 -9.69
C SER A 152 -3.47 -7.13 -10.62
N ALA A 153 -3.76 -6.74 -11.86
CA ALA A 153 -2.76 -6.29 -12.81
C ALA A 153 -1.98 -5.04 -12.32
N SER A 154 -2.67 -4.06 -11.71
CA SER A 154 -2.04 -2.87 -11.13
C SER A 154 -1.08 -3.21 -9.99
N LYS A 155 -1.43 -4.20 -9.15
CA LYS A 155 -0.60 -4.65 -8.02
C LYS A 155 0.60 -5.49 -8.49
N ALA A 156 0.42 -6.34 -9.50
CA ALA A 156 1.52 -7.06 -10.16
C ALA A 156 2.51 -6.09 -10.83
N ALA A 157 2.01 -5.05 -11.49
CA ALA A 157 2.86 -4.01 -12.08
C ALA A 157 3.63 -3.21 -11.00
N LEU A 158 2.99 -2.88 -9.87
CA LEU A 158 3.66 -2.19 -8.76
C LEU A 158 4.74 -3.07 -8.11
N HIS A 159 4.48 -4.38 -7.96
CA HIS A 159 5.49 -5.36 -7.52
C HIS A 159 6.71 -5.36 -8.45
N SER A 160 6.50 -5.48 -9.76
CA SER A 160 7.57 -5.43 -10.76
C SER A 160 8.35 -4.11 -10.70
N TYR A 161 7.65 -2.98 -10.52
CA TYR A 161 8.29 -1.67 -10.33
C TYR A 161 9.14 -1.62 -9.06
N ALA A 162 8.64 -2.14 -7.94
CA ALA A 162 9.38 -2.17 -6.67
C ALA A 162 10.70 -2.95 -6.81
N MET A 163 10.69 -4.09 -7.50
CA MET A 163 11.91 -4.87 -7.78
C MET A 163 12.93 -4.06 -8.60
N SER A 164 12.48 -3.41 -9.67
CA SER A 164 13.34 -2.58 -10.52
C SER A 164 13.89 -1.37 -9.76
N GLN A 165 13.05 -0.71 -8.97
CA GLN A 165 13.46 0.43 -8.16
C GLN A 165 14.49 0.04 -7.09
N ARG A 166 14.31 -1.11 -6.45
CA ARG A 166 15.25 -1.67 -5.47
C ARG A 166 16.63 -1.88 -6.10
N PHE A 167 16.67 -2.47 -7.29
CA PHE A 167 17.92 -2.67 -8.02
C PHE A 167 18.62 -1.34 -8.36
N MET A 168 17.85 -0.36 -8.86
CA MET A 168 18.41 0.95 -9.26
C MET A 168 18.87 1.81 -8.08
N LEU A 169 18.40 1.53 -6.86
CA LEU A 169 18.79 2.23 -5.64
C LEU A 169 19.90 1.52 -4.85
N GLN A 170 20.43 0.40 -5.35
CA GLN A 170 21.60 -0.27 -4.75
C GLN A 170 22.78 0.69 -4.62
N GLY A 171 23.47 0.62 -3.48
CA GLY A 171 24.61 1.49 -3.18
C GLY A 171 24.22 2.91 -2.74
N THR A 172 22.91 3.23 -2.65
CA THR A 172 22.42 4.45 -2.02
C THR A 172 21.99 4.22 -0.57
N ASN A 173 21.60 5.27 0.12
CA ASN A 173 21.02 5.23 1.48
C ASN A 173 19.51 4.93 1.49
N VAL A 174 18.90 4.64 0.35
CA VAL A 174 17.45 4.39 0.22
C VAL A 174 17.19 2.90 0.11
N THR A 175 16.42 2.36 1.05
CA THR A 175 15.93 0.98 1.02
C THR A 175 14.52 0.94 0.43
N VAL A 176 14.23 -0.06 -0.41
CA VAL A 176 12.88 -0.29 -0.95
C VAL A 176 12.34 -1.60 -0.40
N GLN A 177 11.22 -1.53 0.32
CA GLN A 177 10.50 -2.68 0.86
C GLN A 177 9.08 -2.76 0.27
N GLU A 178 8.49 -3.94 0.34
CA GLU A 178 7.15 -4.20 -0.17
C GLU A 178 6.32 -4.91 0.90
N ILE A 179 5.12 -4.41 1.14
CA ILE A 179 4.10 -5.09 1.94
C ILE A 179 3.09 -5.70 0.97
N ALA A 180 2.80 -6.98 1.11
CA ALA A 180 1.81 -7.69 0.28
C ALA A 180 0.67 -8.22 1.15
N PRO A 181 -0.38 -7.40 1.44
CA PRO A 181 -1.49 -7.81 2.26
C PRO A 181 -2.28 -8.98 1.65
N PRO A 182 -2.82 -9.89 2.50
CA PRO A 182 -3.92 -10.76 2.12
C PRO A 182 -5.23 -9.96 2.05
N TRP A 183 -6.37 -10.64 1.99
CA TRP A 183 -7.64 -9.98 2.29
C TRP A 183 -7.67 -9.57 3.77
N VAL A 184 -7.55 -8.28 4.03
CA VAL A 184 -7.65 -7.68 5.37
C VAL A 184 -9.02 -7.03 5.54
N ASP A 185 -9.69 -7.23 6.67
CA ASP A 185 -11.03 -6.68 6.94
C ASP A 185 -10.98 -5.16 7.11
N THR A 186 -11.16 -4.45 6.00
CA THR A 186 -11.09 -2.99 5.88
C THR A 186 -12.19 -2.46 4.96
N ASP A 187 -12.33 -1.14 4.90
CA ASP A 187 -13.31 -0.47 4.03
C ASP A 187 -12.98 -0.55 2.53
N LEU A 188 -11.85 -1.13 2.12
CA LEU A 188 -11.40 -1.16 0.72
C LEU A 188 -12.42 -1.84 -0.21
N ILE A 189 -12.99 -2.95 0.25
CA ILE A 189 -14.05 -3.70 -0.43
C ILE A 189 -15.32 -3.84 0.41
N GLY A 190 -15.43 -3.00 1.46
CA GLY A 190 -16.48 -3.08 2.46
C GLY A 190 -16.08 -3.99 3.64
N LYS A 191 -16.07 -3.41 4.84
CA LYS A 191 -15.83 -4.16 6.07
C LYS A 191 -16.99 -5.12 6.31
N SER A 192 -16.71 -6.41 6.32
CA SER A 192 -17.74 -7.46 6.35
C SER A 192 -17.75 -8.29 7.62
N GLY A 193 -16.64 -8.33 8.38
CA GLY A 193 -16.45 -9.28 9.48
C GLY A 193 -16.38 -10.73 9.00
N ASP A 194 -16.13 -10.97 7.72
CA ASP A 194 -15.99 -12.32 7.14
C ASP A 194 -14.80 -13.04 7.81
N PRO A 195 -14.99 -14.25 8.34
CA PRO A 195 -13.94 -14.99 9.04
C PRO A 195 -12.73 -15.35 8.15
N ARG A 196 -12.86 -15.27 6.83
CA ARG A 196 -11.75 -15.47 5.88
C ARG A 196 -10.85 -14.23 5.77
N ALA A 197 -11.35 -13.05 6.13
CA ALA A 197 -10.57 -11.84 6.13
C ALA A 197 -9.67 -11.79 7.37
N MET A 198 -8.40 -11.44 7.18
CA MET A 198 -7.48 -11.24 8.31
C MET A 198 -7.91 -10.00 9.10
N PRO A 199 -8.04 -10.07 10.45
CA PRO A 199 -8.29 -8.89 11.26
C PRO A 199 -7.21 -7.82 11.07
N LEU A 200 -7.62 -6.55 10.97
CA LEU A 200 -6.69 -5.44 10.70
C LEU A 200 -5.58 -5.33 11.75
N ASP A 201 -5.93 -5.45 13.02
CA ASP A 201 -4.98 -5.38 14.14
C ASP A 201 -3.92 -6.49 14.08
N ALA A 202 -4.33 -7.72 13.76
CA ALA A 202 -3.42 -8.84 13.56
C ALA A 202 -2.47 -8.60 12.38
N PHE A 203 -3.00 -8.10 11.25
CA PHE A 203 -2.18 -7.74 10.08
C PHE A 203 -1.16 -6.65 10.43
N ILE A 204 -1.58 -5.60 11.12
CA ILE A 204 -0.67 -4.50 11.53
C ILE A 204 0.42 -5.02 12.47
N ALA A 205 0.06 -5.81 13.48
CA ALA A 205 1.02 -6.36 14.45
C ALA A 205 2.11 -7.20 13.75
N GLU A 206 1.71 -8.12 12.86
CA GLU A 206 2.64 -8.95 12.11
C GLU A 206 3.50 -8.12 11.13
N THR A 207 2.90 -7.17 10.42
CA THR A 207 3.61 -6.27 9.51
C THR A 207 4.65 -5.44 10.24
N MET A 208 4.33 -4.89 11.41
CA MET A 208 5.28 -4.11 12.20
C MET A 208 6.47 -4.97 12.67
N THR A 209 6.25 -6.23 13.01
CA THR A 209 7.33 -7.17 13.32
C THR A 209 8.21 -7.45 12.09
N LEU A 210 7.61 -7.68 10.93
CA LEU A 210 8.35 -7.91 9.69
C LEU A 210 9.17 -6.69 9.26
N LEU A 211 8.70 -5.48 9.52
CA LEU A 211 9.40 -4.22 9.21
C LEU A 211 10.73 -4.07 9.97
N GLU A 212 10.92 -4.77 11.09
CA GLU A 212 12.21 -4.80 11.82
C GLU A 212 13.29 -5.58 11.07
N SER A 213 12.89 -6.44 10.14
CA SER A 213 13.83 -7.22 9.34
C SER A 213 14.36 -6.41 8.14
N ASP A 214 15.42 -6.93 7.53
CA ASP A 214 15.97 -6.41 6.27
C ASP A 214 15.35 -7.09 5.04
N ASN A 215 14.23 -7.81 5.23
CA ASN A 215 13.53 -8.44 4.12
C ASN A 215 13.02 -7.40 3.12
N GLU A 216 13.18 -7.69 1.86
CA GLU A 216 12.69 -6.85 0.76
C GLU A 216 11.18 -6.95 0.60
N GLU A 217 10.63 -8.15 0.80
CA GLU A 217 9.20 -8.44 0.79
C GLU A 217 8.74 -8.81 2.21
N LEU A 218 7.81 -8.03 2.74
CA LEU A 218 7.23 -8.21 4.05
C LEU A 218 5.96 -9.04 3.91
N ILE A 219 6.15 -10.36 3.92
CA ILE A 219 5.12 -11.35 3.62
C ILE A 219 4.60 -11.94 4.94
N VAL A 220 3.37 -11.59 5.31
CA VAL A 220 2.67 -12.19 6.45
C VAL A 220 2.42 -13.69 6.20
N GLU A 221 2.29 -14.47 7.28
CA GLU A 221 2.19 -15.94 7.22
C GLU A 221 1.11 -16.42 6.24
N ALA A 222 -0.06 -15.75 6.25
CA ALA A 222 -1.18 -16.08 5.37
C ALA A 222 -0.87 -15.96 3.86
N VAL A 223 0.14 -15.16 3.48
CA VAL A 223 0.51 -14.93 2.06
C VAL A 223 1.65 -15.84 1.61
N ARG A 224 2.45 -16.39 2.54
CA ARG A 224 3.63 -17.21 2.22
C ARG A 224 3.35 -18.35 1.25
N PRO A 225 2.29 -19.16 1.42
CA PRO A 225 2.00 -20.27 0.48
C PRO A 225 1.76 -19.79 -0.95
N VAL A 226 1.09 -18.64 -1.11
CA VAL A 226 0.82 -18.06 -2.43
C VAL A 226 2.11 -17.55 -3.05
N ARG A 227 2.92 -16.80 -2.28
CA ARG A 227 4.20 -16.27 -2.76
C ARG A 227 5.21 -17.36 -3.12
N ALA A 228 5.14 -18.51 -2.43
CA ALA A 228 6.03 -19.65 -2.67
C ALA A 228 5.62 -20.55 -3.85
N ASN A 229 4.51 -20.28 -4.55
CA ASN A 229 3.99 -21.09 -5.66
C ASN A 229 4.13 -20.39 -7.03
N PRO A 230 5.33 -20.15 -7.55
CA PRO A 230 5.55 -19.65 -8.90
C PRO A 230 5.61 -20.77 -9.93
N GLY A 231 5.35 -20.45 -11.20
CA GLY A 231 5.61 -21.32 -12.34
C GLY A 231 4.46 -22.27 -12.66
N PRO A 232 4.71 -23.57 -13.01
CA PRO A 232 3.69 -24.45 -13.61
C PRO A 232 2.43 -24.69 -12.77
N GLY A 233 2.51 -24.54 -11.44
CA GLY A 233 1.37 -24.65 -10.53
C GLY A 233 0.46 -23.43 -10.48
N GLU A 234 0.89 -22.30 -11.03
CA GLU A 234 0.20 -21.00 -10.97
C GLU A 234 -1.22 -21.06 -11.50
N HIS A 235 -1.41 -21.67 -12.68
CA HIS A 235 -2.73 -21.79 -13.30
C HIS A 235 -3.71 -22.64 -12.49
N ALA A 236 -3.25 -23.72 -11.89
CA ALA A 236 -4.11 -24.59 -11.05
C ALA A 236 -4.54 -23.83 -9.77
N MET A 237 -3.63 -23.13 -9.11
CA MET A 237 -3.93 -22.32 -7.95
C MET A 237 -4.86 -21.14 -8.31
N PHE A 238 -4.62 -20.45 -9.42
CA PHE A 238 -5.50 -19.40 -9.92
C PHE A 238 -6.94 -19.89 -10.14
N ASN A 239 -7.11 -21.01 -10.82
CA ASN A 239 -8.42 -21.57 -11.10
C ASN A 239 -9.15 -21.99 -9.81
N ALA A 240 -8.47 -22.67 -8.87
CA ALA A 240 -9.06 -23.08 -7.61
C ALA A 240 -9.47 -21.90 -6.74
N PHE A 241 -8.62 -20.90 -6.59
CA PHE A 241 -8.88 -19.68 -5.83
C PHE A 241 -10.10 -18.91 -6.35
N ASN A 242 -10.18 -18.69 -7.66
CA ASN A 242 -11.28 -17.93 -8.24
C ASN A 242 -12.60 -18.73 -8.27
N ALA A 243 -12.55 -20.05 -8.48
CA ALA A 243 -13.73 -20.90 -8.40
C ALA A 243 -14.34 -20.90 -6.99
N ASP A 244 -13.51 -20.98 -5.94
CA ASP A 244 -13.98 -20.90 -4.55
C ASP A 244 -14.62 -19.54 -4.23
N LEU A 245 -13.99 -18.44 -4.60
CA LEU A 245 -14.52 -17.09 -4.35
C LEU A 245 -15.83 -16.80 -5.10
N ILE A 246 -15.99 -17.33 -6.33
CA ILE A 246 -17.23 -17.21 -7.09
C ILE A 246 -18.35 -18.02 -6.44
N ALA A 247 -18.04 -19.24 -5.94
CA ALA A 247 -19.01 -20.09 -5.27
C ALA A 247 -19.39 -19.56 -3.86
N ASN A 248 -18.47 -18.92 -3.18
CA ASN A 248 -18.59 -18.42 -1.81
C ASN A 248 -18.21 -16.93 -1.72
N PRO A 249 -19.02 -16.01 -2.28
CA PRO A 249 -18.68 -14.59 -2.29
C PRO A 249 -18.61 -13.99 -0.87
N PRO A 250 -17.77 -12.97 -0.66
CA PRO A 250 -17.64 -12.30 0.63
C PRO A 250 -18.97 -11.75 1.17
N GLY A 251 -19.20 -11.89 2.48
CA GLY A 251 -20.39 -11.34 3.16
C GLY A 251 -21.67 -12.17 3.00
N GLN A 252 -21.61 -13.42 2.50
CA GLN A 252 -22.73 -14.35 2.45
C GLN A 252 -22.57 -15.55 3.41
N ALA A 253 -21.66 -15.47 4.37
CA ALA A 253 -21.48 -16.47 5.42
C ALA A 253 -22.30 -16.15 6.68
#